data_a1606b6d2ab5be2aa12ee96d466b92bf
#
_entry.id   a1606b6d2ab5be2aa12ee96d466b92bf
#
_cell.length_a   1.000
_cell.length_b   1.000
_cell.length_c   1.000
_cell.angle_alpha   90.00
_cell.angle_beta   90.00
_cell.angle_gamma   90.00
#
_symmetry.space_group_name_H-M   'P 1'
#
loop_
_entity.id
_entity.type
_entity.pdbx_description
1 polymer ?
#
loop_
_entity_poly.entity_id
_entity_poly.type
_entity_poly.pdbx_seq_one_letter_code
_entity_poly.pdbx_strand_id
1 'polypeptide(L)'
;RLDIRKSWSPVLKTYEPTVSEVGIEELSIEFPVKSYPGHNFTERGMNGIAMNRVADCWVRNVQISNSDSGIFLDGDFCTADGVVLDSRRSKEKGTAGHHGILLGQDCLVQNFEFKTHFVHDFTVNYAKSGNVVKNGKGINLSLDHHKIGPFENLFCNIDVGKGVEIWWSGGGRSLGKHCGARGTFWCIKSQNNIDWPPSLFGPDSINIVGVKTSAKSTKDPKGKWFEAIPPEKLQPADLHASQLARRLKK
;
A
#
# COMPACT_ATOMS: atom_id res chain seq x y z
N ARG A 1 18.30 -10.20 -7.45
CA ARG A 1 19.73 -10.25 -7.05
C ARG A 1 19.80 -9.84 -5.58
N LEU A 2 20.31 -10.74 -4.72
CA LEU A 2 20.55 -10.43 -3.32
C LEU A 2 21.93 -9.76 -3.21
N ASP A 3 21.97 -8.56 -2.66
CA ASP A 3 23.21 -7.86 -2.30
C ASP A 3 23.52 -8.16 -0.83
N ILE A 4 24.11 -9.31 -0.59
CA ILE A 4 24.46 -9.77 0.76
C ILE A 4 25.91 -9.41 1.04
N ARG A 5 26.13 -8.58 2.06
CA ARG A 5 27.47 -8.14 2.48
C ARG A 5 27.94 -8.93 3.69
N LYS A 6 29.19 -9.40 3.65
CA LYS A 6 29.79 -10.14 4.77
C LYS A 6 29.77 -9.33 6.09
N SER A 7 29.89 -8.00 6.00
CA SER A 7 29.83 -7.10 7.16
C SER A 7 28.47 -7.06 7.88
N TRP A 8 27.42 -7.59 7.24
CA TRP A 8 26.08 -7.69 7.86
C TRP A 8 25.87 -8.96 8.66
N SER A 9 26.88 -9.87 8.67
CA SER A 9 26.78 -11.17 9.33
C SER A 9 25.44 -11.88 9.02
N PRO A 10 25.11 -12.09 7.72
CA PRO A 10 23.83 -12.62 7.32
C PRO A 10 23.63 -14.03 7.86
N VAL A 11 22.40 -14.32 8.28
CA VAL A 11 21.99 -15.64 8.79
C VAL A 11 20.79 -16.11 7.98
N LEU A 12 20.84 -17.36 7.53
CA LEU A 12 19.66 -18.04 6.99
C LEU A 12 18.85 -18.65 8.15
N LYS A 13 17.57 -18.32 8.18
CA LYS A 13 16.62 -18.93 9.11
C LYS A 13 15.51 -19.56 8.31
N THR A 14 15.08 -20.74 8.73
CA THR A 14 13.84 -21.34 8.25
C THR A 14 12.67 -20.51 8.78
N TYR A 15 11.65 -20.33 7.95
CA TYR A 15 10.40 -19.71 8.32
C TYR A 15 9.28 -20.74 8.12
N GLU A 16 8.51 -20.95 9.18
CA GLU A 16 7.29 -21.73 9.12
C GLU A 16 6.14 -20.80 9.53
N PRO A 17 5.11 -20.65 8.69
CA PRO A 17 3.94 -19.88 9.05
C PRO A 17 3.19 -20.59 10.20
N THR A 18 2.59 -19.80 11.07
CA THR A 18 1.76 -20.35 12.15
C THR A 18 0.47 -20.95 11.60
N VAL A 19 -0.05 -20.36 10.53
CA VAL A 19 -1.28 -20.77 9.83
C VAL A 19 -1.07 -20.56 8.33
N SER A 20 -1.60 -21.46 7.51
CA SER A 20 -1.65 -21.30 6.05
C SER A 20 -3.01 -21.74 5.49
N GLU A 21 -3.34 -21.23 4.31
CA GLU A 21 -4.54 -21.58 3.54
C GLU A 21 -5.86 -21.37 4.32
N VAL A 22 -5.96 -20.25 5.07
CA VAL A 22 -7.15 -19.86 5.83
C VAL A 22 -7.69 -18.52 5.32
N GLY A 23 -9.00 -18.44 5.16
CA GLY A 23 -9.71 -17.24 4.71
C GLY A 23 -10.68 -16.66 5.73
N ILE A 24 -10.85 -15.34 5.68
CA ILE A 24 -11.94 -14.59 6.34
C ILE A 24 -12.76 -13.97 5.23
N GLU A 25 -14.03 -14.34 5.11
CA GLU A 25 -14.83 -14.00 3.94
C GLU A 25 -16.26 -13.58 4.27
N GLU A 26 -16.85 -12.78 3.38
CA GLU A 26 -18.29 -12.52 3.29
C GLU A 26 -18.90 -12.02 4.61
N LEU A 27 -18.21 -11.08 5.29
CA LEU A 27 -18.69 -10.55 6.57
C LEU A 27 -18.47 -9.04 6.71
N SER A 28 -19.17 -8.46 7.69
CA SER A 28 -18.97 -7.07 8.09
C SER A 28 -18.54 -7.00 9.55
N ILE A 29 -17.57 -6.15 9.84
CA ILE A 29 -17.12 -5.81 11.19
C ILE A 29 -17.45 -4.34 11.42
N GLU A 30 -18.30 -4.06 12.39
CA GLU A 30 -18.65 -2.69 12.75
C GLU A 30 -18.31 -2.40 14.21
N PHE A 31 -17.43 -1.43 14.44
CA PHE A 31 -17.13 -0.94 15.77
C PHE A 31 -18.05 0.21 16.15
N PRO A 32 -18.27 0.48 17.47
CA PRO A 32 -19.01 1.63 17.92
C PRO A 32 -18.46 2.95 17.39
N VAL A 33 -19.34 3.88 17.05
CA VAL A 33 -18.95 5.22 16.63
C VAL A 33 -18.38 5.99 17.81
N LYS A 34 -17.06 6.10 17.87
CA LYS A 34 -16.32 6.89 18.85
C LYS A 34 -15.32 7.78 18.11
N SER A 35 -15.07 8.99 18.57
CA SER A 35 -14.06 9.85 17.96
C SER A 35 -12.70 9.15 17.90
N TYR A 36 -11.99 9.27 16.77
CA TYR A 36 -10.62 8.79 16.66
C TYR A 36 -9.69 9.78 17.41
N PRO A 37 -8.85 9.31 18.33
CA PRO A 37 -8.03 10.20 19.16
C PRO A 37 -6.83 10.82 18.44
N GLY A 38 -6.60 10.46 17.19
CA GLY A 38 -5.61 11.08 16.31
C GLY A 38 -4.18 10.54 16.46
N HIS A 39 -3.95 9.53 17.30
CA HIS A 39 -2.62 8.93 17.48
C HIS A 39 -2.71 7.48 17.98
N ASN A 40 -1.83 6.60 17.46
CA ASN A 40 -1.80 5.17 17.77
C ASN A 40 -1.62 4.85 19.27
N PHE A 41 -0.93 5.69 20.03
CA PHE A 41 -0.75 5.47 21.48
C PHE A 41 -2.01 5.76 22.33
N THR A 42 -3.00 6.39 21.74
CA THR A 42 -4.25 6.74 22.42
C THR A 42 -5.46 6.04 21.81
N GLU A 43 -5.25 5.11 20.90
CA GLU A 43 -6.28 4.28 20.26
C GLU A 43 -7.02 3.39 21.28
N ARG A 44 -8.23 3.02 20.92
CA ARG A 44 -9.11 2.16 21.75
C ARG A 44 -8.89 0.66 21.47
N GLY A 45 -8.06 0.33 20.48
CA GLY A 45 -7.83 -1.05 20.06
C GLY A 45 -8.94 -1.64 19.18
N MET A 46 -9.72 -0.78 18.51
CA MET A 46 -10.76 -1.21 17.56
C MET A 46 -10.11 -1.61 16.22
N ASN A 47 -9.33 -2.68 16.22
CA ASN A 47 -8.64 -3.20 15.04
C ASN A 47 -9.46 -4.31 14.38
N GLY A 48 -9.60 -4.28 13.06
CA GLY A 48 -10.47 -5.19 12.33
C GLY A 48 -9.88 -6.60 12.25
N ILE A 49 -8.93 -6.82 11.36
CA ILE A 49 -8.35 -8.16 11.09
C ILE A 49 -6.82 -8.07 11.21
N ALA A 50 -6.21 -9.07 11.86
CA ALA A 50 -4.77 -9.21 11.91
C ALA A 50 -4.34 -10.61 11.47
N MET A 51 -3.55 -10.68 10.40
CA MET A 51 -2.94 -11.88 9.83
C MET A 51 -1.43 -11.79 10.01
N ASN A 52 -0.92 -12.23 11.18
CA ASN A 52 0.49 -12.14 11.50
C ASN A 52 1.15 -13.52 11.44
N ARG A 53 2.32 -13.63 10.80
CA ARG A 53 3.07 -14.88 10.62
C ARG A 53 2.25 -15.99 9.96
N VAL A 54 1.46 -15.64 8.97
CA VAL A 54 0.65 -16.56 8.17
C VAL A 54 1.16 -16.57 6.73
N ALA A 55 0.82 -17.60 5.96
CA ALA A 55 1.10 -17.65 4.53
C ALA A 55 -0.11 -18.16 3.75
N ASP A 56 -0.22 -17.72 2.49
CA ASP A 56 -1.28 -18.16 1.56
C ASP A 56 -2.71 -17.97 2.11
N CYS A 57 -2.89 -16.98 2.99
CA CYS A 57 -4.17 -16.67 3.62
C CYS A 57 -4.88 -15.52 2.91
N TRP A 58 -6.20 -15.36 3.15
CA TRP A 58 -6.93 -14.30 2.46
C TRP A 58 -8.05 -13.66 3.28
N VAL A 59 -8.36 -12.40 2.90
CA VAL A 59 -9.54 -11.65 3.32
C VAL A 59 -10.33 -11.34 2.06
N ARG A 60 -11.60 -11.77 1.97
CA ARG A 60 -12.41 -11.58 0.76
C ARG A 60 -13.81 -11.06 1.07
N ASN A 61 -14.25 -10.02 0.31
CA ASN A 61 -15.58 -9.42 0.43
C ASN A 61 -15.91 -9.05 1.88
N VAL A 62 -15.01 -8.29 2.52
CA VAL A 62 -15.15 -7.86 3.92
C VAL A 62 -15.32 -6.36 4.00
N GLN A 63 -16.31 -5.91 4.77
CA GLN A 63 -16.48 -4.51 5.13
C GLN A 63 -16.08 -4.28 6.58
N ILE A 64 -15.23 -3.26 6.84
CA ILE A 64 -14.84 -2.85 8.19
C ILE A 64 -15.22 -1.39 8.40
N SER A 65 -15.97 -1.12 9.45
CA SER A 65 -16.48 0.22 9.76
C SER A 65 -16.05 0.70 11.14
N ASN A 66 -15.67 1.97 11.23
CA ASN A 66 -15.32 2.68 12.47
C ASN A 66 -14.10 2.08 13.21
N SER A 67 -13.18 1.43 12.51
CA SER A 67 -11.98 0.84 13.12
C SER A 67 -10.91 1.89 13.40
N ASP A 68 -10.04 1.62 14.39
CA ASP A 68 -8.78 2.33 14.57
C ASP A 68 -7.78 1.91 13.50
N SER A 69 -7.73 0.60 13.18
CA SER A 69 -7.01 0.07 12.02
C SER A 69 -7.86 -0.99 11.31
N GLY A 70 -7.76 -1.05 9.98
CA GLY A 70 -8.53 -1.99 9.16
C GLY A 70 -7.92 -3.39 9.16
N ILE A 71 -6.89 -3.63 8.35
CA ILE A 71 -6.30 -4.95 8.16
C ILE A 71 -4.78 -4.88 8.32
N PHE A 72 -4.23 -5.70 9.21
CA PHE A 72 -2.81 -6.02 9.25
C PHE A 72 -2.60 -7.33 8.46
N LEU A 73 -2.25 -7.20 7.18
CA LEU A 73 -1.95 -8.31 6.29
C LEU A 73 -0.44 -8.62 6.38
N ASP A 74 0.08 -8.80 7.60
CA ASP A 74 1.51 -8.99 7.89
C ASP A 74 1.93 -10.48 7.81
N GLY A 75 1.56 -11.10 6.69
CA GLY A 75 1.93 -12.47 6.31
C GLY A 75 2.67 -12.48 4.97
N ASP A 76 2.92 -13.69 4.46
CA ASP A 76 3.55 -13.91 3.17
C ASP A 76 2.52 -14.48 2.18
N PHE A 77 2.54 -14.02 0.93
CA PHE A 77 1.66 -14.48 -0.16
C PHE A 77 0.15 -14.36 0.15
N CYS A 78 -0.22 -13.41 1.02
CA CYS A 78 -1.60 -13.22 1.42
C CYS A 78 -2.38 -12.33 0.45
N THR A 79 -3.70 -12.51 0.38
CA THR A 79 -4.57 -11.76 -0.51
C THR A 79 -5.66 -11.03 0.27
N ALA A 80 -5.89 -9.74 -0.04
CA ALA A 80 -7.09 -9.01 0.34
C ALA A 80 -7.85 -8.61 -0.94
N ASP A 81 -9.09 -9.07 -1.10
CA ASP A 81 -9.90 -8.85 -2.30
C ASP A 81 -11.33 -8.39 -1.93
N GLY A 82 -11.79 -7.32 -2.57
CA GLY A 82 -13.15 -6.81 -2.30
C GLY A 82 -13.32 -6.20 -0.91
N VAL A 83 -12.27 -5.56 -0.37
CA VAL A 83 -12.30 -4.95 0.97
C VAL A 83 -12.86 -3.54 0.91
N VAL A 84 -13.82 -3.24 1.79
CA VAL A 84 -14.37 -1.89 1.97
C VAL A 84 -14.05 -1.39 3.37
N LEU A 85 -13.38 -0.23 3.47
CA LEU A 85 -13.12 0.46 4.72
C LEU A 85 -13.95 1.74 4.78
N ASP A 86 -14.76 1.87 5.84
CA ASP A 86 -15.68 3.00 6.02
C ASP A 86 -15.62 3.55 7.45
N SER A 87 -16.11 4.77 7.67
CA SER A 87 -16.22 5.33 9.00
C SER A 87 -17.23 6.46 9.10
N ARG A 88 -18.06 6.42 10.15
CA ARG A 88 -18.94 7.50 10.59
C ARG A 88 -18.36 8.30 11.75
N ARG A 89 -17.11 8.04 12.13
CA ARG A 89 -16.42 8.74 13.21
C ARG A 89 -16.24 10.22 12.89
N SER A 90 -16.28 11.08 13.90
CA SER A 90 -15.85 12.45 13.76
C SER A 90 -14.36 12.48 13.45
N LYS A 91 -14.00 13.22 12.41
CA LYS A 91 -12.64 13.31 11.89
C LYS A 91 -11.89 14.44 12.59
N GLU A 92 -11.32 14.17 13.75
CA GLU A 92 -10.28 15.06 14.25
C GLU A 92 -9.07 14.97 13.30
N LYS A 93 -8.57 16.10 12.84
CA LYS A 93 -7.48 16.20 11.84
C LYS A 93 -7.71 15.48 10.50
N GLY A 94 -8.96 15.23 10.11
CA GLY A 94 -9.29 14.67 8.79
C GLY A 94 -9.20 13.16 8.65
N THR A 95 -8.73 12.42 9.65
CA THR A 95 -8.56 10.96 9.61
C THR A 95 -9.53 10.25 10.56
N ALA A 96 -9.96 9.05 10.20
CA ALA A 96 -10.92 8.25 10.96
C ALA A 96 -10.26 7.07 11.70
N GLY A 97 -8.99 6.81 11.46
CA GLY A 97 -8.20 5.75 12.06
C GLY A 97 -6.72 5.89 11.69
N HIS A 98 -5.89 4.93 12.10
CA HIS A 98 -4.44 4.97 11.91
C HIS A 98 -3.99 4.27 10.62
N HIS A 99 -4.19 2.96 10.53
CA HIS A 99 -3.82 2.17 9.35
C HIS A 99 -5.06 1.64 8.63
N GLY A 100 -5.13 1.83 7.32
CA GLY A 100 -6.12 1.15 6.49
C GLY A 100 -5.73 -0.31 6.28
N ILE A 101 -4.75 -0.57 5.42
CA ILE A 101 -4.18 -1.90 5.18
C ILE A 101 -2.65 -1.84 5.30
N LEU A 102 -2.10 -2.60 6.24
CA LEU A 102 -0.66 -2.82 6.34
C LEU A 102 -0.30 -4.10 5.58
N LEU A 103 0.73 -4.04 4.73
CA LEU A 103 1.13 -5.11 3.82
C LEU A 103 2.32 -5.89 4.37
N GLY A 104 2.29 -7.20 4.18
CA GLY A 104 3.37 -8.12 4.45
C GLY A 104 4.34 -8.27 3.28
N GLN A 105 4.70 -9.51 2.94
CA GLN A 105 5.63 -9.86 1.89
C GLN A 105 4.91 -10.58 0.76
N ASP A 106 5.13 -10.15 -0.50
CA ASP A 106 4.53 -10.76 -1.70
C ASP A 106 2.99 -10.87 -1.65
N CYS A 107 2.34 -9.89 -1.02
CA CYS A 107 0.88 -9.87 -0.85
C CYS A 107 0.18 -9.19 -2.04
N LEU A 108 -1.09 -9.58 -2.27
CA LEU A 108 -1.99 -8.97 -3.24
C LEU A 108 -3.14 -8.26 -2.53
N VAL A 109 -3.35 -6.97 -2.83
CA VAL A 109 -4.59 -6.26 -2.46
C VAL A 109 -5.25 -5.78 -3.74
N GLN A 110 -6.51 -6.17 -3.94
CA GLN A 110 -7.26 -5.78 -5.13
C GLN A 110 -8.74 -5.51 -4.85
N ASN A 111 -9.38 -4.77 -5.77
CA ASN A 111 -10.82 -4.49 -5.74
C ASN A 111 -11.28 -3.84 -4.41
N PHE A 112 -10.49 -2.92 -3.89
CA PHE A 112 -10.76 -2.26 -2.61
C PHE A 112 -11.49 -0.92 -2.78
N GLU A 113 -12.18 -0.49 -1.70
CA GLU A 113 -12.75 0.84 -1.61
C GLU A 113 -12.52 1.44 -0.22
N PHE A 114 -11.84 2.59 -0.15
CA PHE A 114 -11.70 3.37 1.08
C PHE A 114 -12.67 4.55 1.04
N LYS A 115 -13.81 4.41 1.70
CA LYS A 115 -14.84 5.46 1.87
C LYS A 115 -14.48 6.46 2.95
N THR A 116 -13.42 6.18 3.69
CA THR A 116 -12.82 7.04 4.71
C THR A 116 -11.33 7.19 4.48
N HIS A 117 -10.67 8.02 5.27
CA HIS A 117 -9.25 8.29 5.19
C HIS A 117 -8.58 7.95 6.53
N PHE A 118 -7.51 7.19 6.49
CA PHE A 118 -6.67 6.85 7.62
C PHE A 118 -5.43 7.77 7.66
N VAL A 119 -4.70 7.78 8.76
CA VAL A 119 -3.37 8.43 8.79
C VAL A 119 -2.44 7.77 7.76
N HIS A 120 -2.55 6.44 7.62
CA HIS A 120 -1.84 5.63 6.64
C HIS A 120 -2.82 4.68 5.96
N ASP A 121 -3.27 5.00 4.75
CA ASP A 121 -4.26 4.15 4.07
C ASP A 121 -3.64 2.81 3.66
N PHE A 122 -2.50 2.83 2.96
CA PHE A 122 -1.68 1.65 2.71
C PHE A 122 -0.31 1.85 3.35
N THR A 123 0.18 0.83 4.05
CA THR A 123 1.50 0.87 4.68
C THR A 123 2.38 -0.30 4.21
N VAL A 124 3.58 0.02 3.69
CA VAL A 124 4.67 -0.93 3.49
C VAL A 124 5.88 -0.49 4.32
N ASN A 125 6.51 -1.43 5.03
CA ASN A 125 7.64 -1.14 5.93
C ASN A 125 8.60 -2.33 6.03
N TYR A 126 9.65 -2.23 6.85
CA TYR A 126 10.54 -3.33 7.24
C TYR A 126 11.04 -4.20 6.07
N ALA A 127 11.54 -3.55 5.01
CA ALA A 127 12.04 -4.20 3.79
C ALA A 127 10.99 -5.10 3.08
N LYS A 128 9.70 -4.90 3.34
CA LYS A 128 8.63 -5.61 2.65
C LYS A 128 8.63 -5.27 1.15
N SER A 129 8.47 -6.29 0.33
CA SER A 129 8.58 -6.17 -1.13
C SER A 129 7.63 -7.12 -1.85
N GLY A 130 7.58 -7.03 -3.17
CA GLY A 130 6.79 -7.91 -4.01
C GLY A 130 5.27 -7.71 -3.91
N ASN A 131 4.81 -6.74 -3.11
CA ASN A 131 3.39 -6.49 -2.94
C ASN A 131 2.78 -5.86 -4.18
N VAL A 132 1.55 -6.24 -4.49
CA VAL A 132 0.72 -5.66 -5.54
C VAL A 132 -0.55 -5.07 -4.92
N VAL A 133 -0.77 -3.76 -5.12
CA VAL A 133 -2.01 -3.08 -4.77
C VAL A 133 -2.65 -2.59 -6.06
N LYS A 134 -3.90 -3.01 -6.35
CA LYS A 134 -4.52 -2.70 -7.63
C LYS A 134 -6.05 -2.64 -7.63
N ASN A 135 -6.59 -2.03 -8.70
CA ASN A 135 -8.02 -2.05 -9.01
C ASN A 135 -8.89 -1.56 -7.85
N GLY A 136 -8.56 -0.42 -7.28
CA GLY A 136 -9.32 0.11 -6.17
C GLY A 136 -9.38 1.64 -6.16
N LYS A 137 -10.06 2.16 -5.18
CA LYS A 137 -10.25 3.61 -5.03
C LYS A 137 -10.33 4.05 -3.57
N GLY A 138 -10.08 5.34 -3.36
CA GLY A 138 -10.29 5.99 -2.08
C GLY A 138 -10.46 7.49 -2.21
N ILE A 139 -10.73 8.17 -1.09
CA ILE A 139 -11.06 9.60 -1.11
C ILE A 139 -9.85 10.53 -1.16
N ASN A 140 -8.71 10.08 -0.62
CA ASN A 140 -7.42 10.79 -0.64
C ASN A 140 -6.30 9.86 -0.17
N LEU A 141 -6.04 8.77 -0.91
CA LEU A 141 -5.16 7.69 -0.46
C LEU A 141 -3.72 8.15 -0.26
N SER A 142 -3.14 7.72 0.85
CA SER A 142 -1.70 7.69 1.11
C SER A 142 -1.11 6.30 0.79
N LEU A 143 -0.01 6.27 0.04
CA LEU A 143 0.73 5.04 -0.25
C LEU A 143 2.00 5.06 0.59
N ASP A 144 1.82 4.86 1.90
CA ASP A 144 2.85 5.06 2.91
C ASP A 144 3.98 4.04 2.80
N HIS A 145 5.17 4.54 2.57
CA HIS A 145 6.42 3.80 2.68
C HIS A 145 7.05 4.11 4.04
N HIS A 146 6.67 3.31 5.05
CA HIS A 146 6.93 3.57 6.47
C HIS A 146 8.37 3.30 6.92
N LYS A 147 9.33 3.58 6.01
CA LYS A 147 10.77 3.46 6.25
C LYS A 147 11.28 2.02 6.46
N ILE A 148 12.56 1.90 6.82
CA ILE A 148 13.26 0.61 6.96
C ILE A 148 13.23 -0.18 5.64
N GLY A 149 13.39 0.53 4.51
CA GLY A 149 13.73 -0.01 3.20
C GLY A 149 12.71 -0.87 2.46
N PRO A 150 11.39 -0.57 2.45
CA PRO A 150 10.49 -1.26 1.54
C PRO A 150 10.89 -1.02 0.07
N PHE A 151 10.74 -2.02 -0.79
CA PHE A 151 11.21 -1.94 -2.17
C PHE A 151 10.39 -2.85 -3.11
N GLU A 152 10.45 -2.58 -4.42
CA GLU A 152 9.85 -3.42 -5.47
C GLU A 152 8.34 -3.72 -5.28
N ASN A 153 7.58 -2.75 -4.76
CA ASN A 153 6.13 -2.86 -4.65
C ASN A 153 5.46 -2.23 -5.88
N LEU A 154 4.33 -2.80 -6.31
CA LEU A 154 3.54 -2.33 -7.44
C LEU A 154 2.20 -1.77 -6.97
N PHE A 155 1.93 -0.53 -7.33
CA PHE A 155 0.63 0.12 -7.19
C PHE A 155 0.10 0.40 -8.61
N CYS A 156 -1.01 -0.22 -9.01
CA CYS A 156 -1.51 -0.05 -10.38
C CYS A 156 -3.03 0.01 -10.50
N ASN A 157 -3.50 0.83 -11.45
CA ASN A 157 -4.92 1.05 -11.73
C ASN A 157 -5.72 1.45 -10.46
N ILE A 158 -5.25 2.49 -9.77
CA ILE A 158 -5.85 2.98 -8.53
C ILE A 158 -6.37 4.41 -8.74
N ASP A 159 -7.57 4.69 -8.24
CA ASP A 159 -8.08 6.05 -8.06
C ASP A 159 -7.78 6.51 -6.62
N VAL A 160 -6.79 7.37 -6.46
CA VAL A 160 -6.38 7.88 -5.16
C VAL A 160 -7.26 9.04 -4.65
N GLY A 161 -8.32 9.40 -5.38
CA GLY A 161 -9.23 10.48 -5.03
C GLY A 161 -8.57 11.85 -5.19
N LYS A 162 -8.50 12.64 -4.11
CA LYS A 162 -7.86 13.99 -4.18
C LYS A 162 -6.41 13.94 -4.67
N GLY A 163 -5.63 12.94 -4.25
CA GLY A 163 -4.23 12.75 -4.67
C GLY A 163 -3.24 13.73 -4.05
N VAL A 164 -3.60 14.43 -2.96
CA VAL A 164 -2.69 15.38 -2.28
C VAL A 164 -1.82 14.72 -1.23
N GLU A 165 -2.17 13.50 -0.80
CA GLU A 165 -1.44 12.76 0.24
C GLU A 165 -0.77 11.46 -0.26
N ILE A 166 -0.73 11.26 -1.56
CA ILE A 166 -0.20 10.01 -2.14
C ILE A 166 1.21 9.66 -1.62
N TRP A 167 2.07 10.67 -1.41
CA TRP A 167 3.43 10.50 -0.90
C TRP A 167 3.55 10.70 0.61
N TRP A 168 2.44 10.94 1.31
CA TRP A 168 2.45 11.04 2.75
C TRP A 168 2.90 9.71 3.36
N SER A 169 3.93 9.78 4.21
CA SER A 169 4.54 8.58 4.80
C SER A 169 5.05 8.87 6.20
N GLY A 170 4.79 7.94 7.11
CA GLY A 170 5.18 8.03 8.52
C GLY A 170 6.58 7.51 8.84
N GLY A 171 6.81 7.23 10.11
CA GLY A 171 8.06 6.69 10.66
C GLY A 171 9.02 7.72 11.23
N GLY A 172 9.75 7.32 12.26
CA GLY A 172 10.69 8.18 13.00
C GLY A 172 11.84 8.70 12.11
N ARG A 173 12.34 9.91 12.40
CA ARG A 173 13.42 10.53 11.61
C ARG A 173 14.71 9.70 11.58
N SER A 174 15.03 9.00 12.67
CA SER A 174 16.21 8.14 12.80
C SER A 174 16.23 6.92 11.85
N LEU A 175 15.07 6.56 11.26
CA LEU A 175 14.94 5.41 10.36
C LEU A 175 15.31 5.73 8.90
N GLY A 176 15.79 6.93 8.61
CA GLY A 176 16.23 7.33 7.28
C GLY A 176 15.09 7.75 6.34
N LYS A 177 15.28 7.55 5.04
CA LYS A 177 14.31 7.85 4.00
C LYS A 177 13.17 6.82 3.98
N HIS A 178 12.03 7.19 3.39
CA HIS A 178 10.86 6.30 3.28
C HIS A 178 11.15 5.07 2.41
N CYS A 179 11.91 5.24 1.34
CA CYS A 179 12.38 4.21 0.42
C CYS A 179 11.28 3.44 -0.33
N GLY A 180 11.03 3.89 -1.56
CA GLY A 180 10.24 3.14 -2.54
C GLY A 180 11.11 2.55 -3.65
N ALA A 181 12.35 2.09 -3.32
CA ALA A 181 13.33 1.66 -4.31
C ALA A 181 12.74 0.63 -5.29
N ARG A 182 12.86 0.89 -6.60
CA ARG A 182 12.30 0.09 -7.69
C ARG A 182 10.80 -0.17 -7.58
N GLY A 183 10.09 0.62 -6.75
CA GLY A 183 8.63 0.64 -6.70
C GLY A 183 8.05 1.17 -8.00
N THR A 184 6.86 0.71 -8.35
CA THR A 184 6.17 1.10 -9.57
C THR A 184 4.78 1.61 -9.25
N PHE A 185 4.48 2.84 -9.68
CA PHE A 185 3.19 3.49 -9.61
C PHE A 185 2.66 3.64 -11.05
N TRP A 186 1.68 2.82 -11.41
CA TRP A 186 1.22 2.64 -12.78
C TRP A 186 -0.26 2.93 -12.91
N CYS A 187 -0.66 3.84 -13.82
CA CYS A 187 -2.05 4.19 -14.05
C CYS A 187 -2.75 4.67 -12.76
N ILE A 188 -2.22 5.72 -12.13
CA ILE A 188 -2.78 6.30 -10.91
C ILE A 188 -3.67 7.49 -11.26
N LYS A 189 -4.96 7.37 -11.02
CA LYS A 189 -5.96 8.43 -11.22
C LYS A 189 -6.04 9.33 -10.00
N SER A 190 -6.22 10.64 -10.21
CA SER A 190 -6.34 11.64 -9.15
C SER A 190 -7.09 12.89 -9.61
N GLN A 191 -7.68 13.61 -8.66
CA GLN A 191 -8.29 14.92 -8.94
C GLN A 191 -7.23 16.02 -9.15
N ASN A 192 -6.17 16.02 -8.33
CA ASN A 192 -5.05 16.95 -8.43
C ASN A 192 -3.85 16.34 -9.17
N ASN A 193 -2.92 17.19 -9.56
CA ASN A 193 -1.66 16.73 -10.16
C ASN A 193 -0.84 15.91 -9.16
N ILE A 194 -0.23 14.85 -9.66
CA ILE A 194 0.76 14.04 -8.95
C ILE A 194 2.13 14.37 -9.56
N ASP A 195 3.01 14.92 -8.74
CA ASP A 195 4.38 15.21 -9.14
C ASP A 195 5.35 14.18 -8.57
N TRP A 196 6.62 14.28 -8.95
CA TRP A 196 7.68 13.44 -8.38
C TRP A 196 7.72 13.57 -6.86
N PRO A 197 7.84 12.47 -6.10
CA PRO A 197 7.80 12.52 -4.64
C PRO A 197 8.95 13.38 -4.06
N PRO A 198 8.78 13.93 -2.84
CA PRO A 198 9.81 14.72 -2.18
C PRO A 198 11.07 13.87 -1.91
N SER A 199 12.23 14.53 -1.75
CA SER A 199 13.54 13.87 -1.59
C SER A 199 13.61 12.90 -0.40
N LEU A 200 12.77 13.11 0.63
CA LEU A 200 12.67 12.21 1.77
C LEU A 200 12.05 10.85 1.40
N PHE A 201 11.22 10.81 0.34
CA PHE A 201 10.61 9.57 -0.13
C PHE A 201 11.62 8.65 -0.83
N GLY A 202 12.65 9.22 -1.52
CA GLY A 202 13.63 8.52 -2.37
C GLY A 202 14.16 7.19 -1.85
N PRO A 203 14.94 6.42 -2.61
CA PRO A 203 15.82 6.89 -3.69
C PRO A 203 15.07 7.18 -5.00
N ASP A 204 15.81 7.78 -5.97
CA ASP A 204 15.21 8.15 -7.26
C ASP A 204 14.95 6.96 -8.22
N SER A 205 15.29 5.73 -7.82
CA SER A 205 15.01 4.52 -8.60
C SER A 205 13.56 4.06 -8.45
N ILE A 206 12.63 4.89 -8.91
CA ILE A 206 11.17 4.68 -8.82
C ILE A 206 10.59 4.84 -10.23
N ASN A 207 9.53 4.09 -10.54
CA ASN A 207 8.78 4.20 -11.78
C ASN A 207 7.40 4.82 -11.49
N ILE A 208 7.11 5.94 -12.11
CA ILE A 208 5.78 6.59 -12.07
C ILE A 208 5.33 6.77 -13.51
N VAL A 209 4.31 6.03 -13.93
CA VAL A 209 3.84 6.01 -15.31
C VAL A 209 2.32 6.12 -15.34
N GLY A 210 1.82 7.09 -16.10
CA GLY A 210 0.38 7.30 -16.22
C GLY A 210 -0.23 7.94 -14.97
N VAL A 211 0.08 9.22 -14.78
CA VAL A 211 -0.47 10.07 -13.71
C VAL A 211 -0.93 11.40 -14.29
N LYS A 212 -1.93 12.02 -13.66
CA LYS A 212 -2.27 13.42 -13.94
C LYS A 212 -1.16 14.33 -13.40
N THR A 213 -0.48 15.07 -14.26
CA THR A 213 0.62 15.94 -13.88
C THR A 213 0.82 17.08 -14.89
N SER A 214 1.42 18.18 -14.45
CA SER A 214 1.93 19.25 -15.32
C SER A 214 3.44 19.12 -15.60
N ALA A 215 4.11 18.18 -14.92
CA ALA A 215 5.54 17.96 -15.10
C ALA A 215 5.83 17.23 -16.42
N LYS A 216 7.05 17.42 -16.95
CA LYS A 216 7.51 16.72 -18.16
C LYS A 216 8.00 15.33 -17.83
N SER A 217 7.80 14.40 -18.78
CA SER A 217 8.37 13.06 -18.69
C SER A 217 9.89 13.10 -18.56
N THR A 218 10.43 12.24 -17.71
CA THR A 218 11.87 12.13 -17.44
C THR A 218 12.25 10.66 -17.25
N LYS A 219 13.30 10.23 -17.96
CA LYS A 219 13.88 8.90 -17.79
C LYS A 219 15.39 9.03 -17.56
N ASP A 220 15.87 8.42 -16.50
CA ASP A 220 17.26 8.48 -16.08
C ASP A 220 17.89 7.09 -16.14
N PRO A 221 19.12 6.91 -16.67
CA PRO A 221 19.85 5.65 -16.64
C PRO A 221 20.05 5.07 -15.24
N LYS A 222 19.99 5.90 -14.19
CA LYS A 222 20.09 5.47 -12.78
C LYS A 222 18.83 4.84 -12.24
N GLY A 223 17.74 4.75 -13.03
CA GLY A 223 16.52 4.04 -12.68
C GLY A 223 15.29 4.91 -12.40
N LYS A 224 15.37 6.23 -12.55
CA LYS A 224 14.20 7.12 -12.51
C LYS A 224 13.40 6.98 -13.81
N TRP A 225 12.10 6.67 -13.68
CA TRP A 225 11.18 6.71 -14.82
C TRP A 225 9.90 7.44 -14.43
N PHE A 226 9.73 8.65 -14.94
CA PHE A 226 8.52 9.45 -14.80
C PHE A 226 7.93 9.70 -16.19
N GLU A 227 6.72 9.23 -16.42
CA GLU A 227 6.06 9.38 -17.72
C GLU A 227 4.67 9.98 -17.58
N ALA A 228 4.54 11.22 -18.06
CA ALA A 228 3.35 12.04 -17.98
C ALA A 228 2.32 11.67 -19.06
N ILE A 229 1.81 10.44 -18.99
CA ILE A 229 0.68 9.98 -19.80
C ILE A 229 -0.58 10.12 -18.97
N PRO A 230 -1.68 10.71 -19.47
CA PRO A 230 -2.97 10.68 -18.79
C PRO A 230 -3.38 9.24 -18.46
N PRO A 231 -3.79 8.93 -17.20
CA PRO A 231 -4.10 7.55 -16.78
C PRO A 231 -5.12 6.85 -17.68
N GLU A 232 -6.10 7.58 -18.20
CA GLU A 232 -7.14 7.06 -19.09
C GLU A 232 -6.63 6.66 -20.49
N LYS A 233 -5.43 7.11 -20.86
CA LYS A 233 -4.77 6.77 -22.13
C LYS A 233 -3.71 5.68 -21.97
N LEU A 234 -3.34 5.32 -20.74
CA LEU A 234 -2.33 4.31 -20.49
C LEU A 234 -2.88 2.89 -20.65
N GLN A 235 -2.22 2.10 -21.48
CA GLN A 235 -2.55 0.67 -21.70
C GLN A 235 -1.30 -0.20 -21.52
N PRO A 236 -1.41 -1.33 -20.84
CA PRO A 236 -2.58 -1.81 -20.08
C PRO A 236 -2.74 -1.00 -18.77
N ALA A 237 -3.98 -0.72 -18.35
CA ALA A 237 -4.22 -0.06 -17.07
C ALA A 237 -3.82 -0.95 -15.88
N ASP A 238 -4.21 -2.23 -15.90
CA ASP A 238 -3.77 -3.24 -14.94
C ASP A 238 -2.48 -3.92 -15.43
N LEU A 239 -1.35 -3.37 -15.00
CA LEU A 239 -0.03 -3.90 -15.36
C LEU A 239 0.17 -5.32 -14.83
N HIS A 240 -0.28 -5.61 -13.60
CA HIS A 240 -0.15 -6.93 -12.98
C HIS A 240 -0.90 -8.01 -13.77
N ALA A 241 -2.16 -7.77 -14.12
CA ALA A 241 -2.95 -8.72 -14.92
C ALA A 241 -2.29 -8.99 -16.29
N SER A 242 -1.76 -7.95 -16.93
CA SER A 242 -1.05 -8.08 -18.21
C SER A 242 0.23 -8.91 -18.07
N GLN A 243 1.02 -8.69 -17.03
CA GLN A 243 2.23 -9.48 -16.75
C GLN A 243 1.89 -10.94 -16.44
N LEU A 244 0.86 -11.18 -15.61
CA LEU A 244 0.39 -12.52 -15.27
C LEU A 244 -0.10 -13.28 -16.51
N ALA A 245 -0.95 -12.65 -17.33
CA ALA A 245 -1.44 -13.25 -18.59
C ALA A 245 -0.29 -13.62 -19.56
N ARG A 246 0.75 -12.79 -19.62
CA ARG A 246 1.95 -13.07 -20.42
C ARG A 246 2.77 -14.22 -19.87
N ARG A 247 2.88 -14.33 -18.53
CA ARG A 247 3.60 -15.41 -17.85
C ARG A 247 2.91 -16.76 -18.02
N LEU A 248 1.58 -16.79 -17.96
CA LEU A 248 0.78 -18.02 -18.06
C LEU A 248 0.61 -18.55 -19.50
N LYS A 249 0.97 -17.75 -20.52
CA LYS A 249 0.97 -18.18 -21.93
C LYS A 249 2.21 -18.98 -22.35
N LYS A 250 3.10 -19.23 -21.43
CA LYS A 250 4.29 -20.09 -21.64
C LYS A 250 3.97 -21.53 -21.28
#